data_ac210768cd644470720b8190cbf162e2
#
_entry.id   ac210768cd644470720b8190cbf162e2
#
_cell.length_a   1.000
_cell.length_b   1.000
_cell.length_c   1.000
_cell.angle_alpha   90.00
_cell.angle_beta   90.00
_cell.angle_gamma   90.00
#
_symmetry.space_group_name_H-M   'P 1'
#
loop_
_entity.id
_entity.type
_entity.pdbx_description
1 polymer ?
#
loop_
_entity_poly.entity_id
_entity_poly.type
_entity_poly.pdbx_seq_one_letter_code
_entity_poly.pdbx_strand_id
1 'polypeptide(L)'
;MTLQDTVRYFTEETKILPCLSVTCGGAGLCVQARGGVINEQGTPVSDRTLFDLASLTKLFTGLLTMRLWEEGKLDLTRPVTDYAPQYRYLSDMPVEKVLGFEIGLTTP
;
A
#
# COMPACT_ATOMS: atom_id res chain seq x y z
N MET A 1 13.24 -11.94 -23.81
CA MET A 1 12.99 -10.72 -23.00
C MET A 1 13.05 -11.13 -21.54
N THR A 2 13.99 -10.62 -20.81
CA THR A 2 14.16 -10.88 -19.37
C THR A 2 13.36 -9.87 -18.55
N LEU A 3 13.20 -10.13 -17.24
CA LEU A 3 12.58 -9.16 -16.33
C LEU A 3 13.38 -7.83 -16.32
N GLN A 4 14.70 -7.90 -16.39
CA GLN A 4 15.56 -6.72 -16.45
C GLN A 4 15.38 -5.93 -17.75
N ASP A 5 15.20 -6.59 -18.90
CA ASP A 5 14.92 -5.90 -20.17
C ASP A 5 13.57 -5.17 -20.10
N THR A 6 12.56 -5.77 -19.46
CA THR A 6 11.28 -5.12 -19.24
C THR A 6 11.41 -3.87 -18.36
N VAL A 7 12.15 -3.96 -17.28
CA VAL A 7 12.40 -2.80 -16.39
C VAL A 7 13.09 -1.68 -17.16
N ARG A 8 14.15 -1.99 -17.91
CA ARG A 8 14.86 -1.00 -18.74
C ARG A 8 13.97 -0.33 -19.78
N TYR A 9 13.12 -1.12 -20.44
CA TYR A 9 12.17 -0.57 -21.40
C TYR A 9 11.28 0.52 -20.80
N PHE A 10 10.72 0.30 -19.59
CA PHE A 10 9.85 1.28 -18.95
C PHE A 10 10.60 2.46 -18.33
N THR A 11 11.81 2.29 -17.87
CA THR A 11 12.56 3.34 -17.13
C THR A 11 13.55 4.12 -17.98
N GLU A 12 14.15 3.50 -19.02
CA GLU A 12 15.22 4.11 -19.80
C GLU A 12 14.78 4.44 -21.23
N GLU A 13 14.08 3.52 -21.89
CA GLU A 13 13.71 3.68 -23.30
C GLU A 13 12.43 4.51 -23.45
N THR A 14 11.34 4.12 -22.81
CA THR A 14 10.06 4.85 -22.90
C THR A 14 9.94 5.95 -21.86
N LYS A 15 10.68 5.86 -20.76
CA LYS A 15 10.67 6.81 -19.63
C LYS A 15 9.26 7.05 -19.06
N ILE A 16 8.37 6.05 -19.15
CA ILE A 16 7.00 6.10 -18.59
C ILE A 16 7.08 6.11 -17.06
N LEU A 17 8.04 5.38 -16.49
CA LEU A 17 8.29 5.34 -15.06
C LEU A 17 9.67 5.92 -14.75
N PRO A 18 9.79 6.82 -13.76
CA PRO A 18 11.09 7.34 -13.35
C PRO A 18 11.97 6.26 -12.74
N CYS A 19 11.37 5.33 -12.03
CA CYS A 19 12.04 4.19 -11.41
C CYS A 19 11.08 3.01 -11.23
N LEU A 20 11.65 1.81 -11.18
CA LEU A 20 10.89 0.57 -11.01
C LEU A 20 11.73 -0.46 -10.26
N SER A 21 11.10 -1.14 -9.30
CA SER A 21 11.66 -2.33 -8.65
C SER A 21 10.63 -3.43 -8.67
N VAL A 22 10.98 -4.57 -9.23
CA VAL A 22 10.08 -5.73 -9.39
C VAL A 22 10.71 -6.95 -8.77
N THR A 23 9.90 -7.70 -8.03
CA THR A 23 10.25 -9.02 -7.51
C THR A 23 9.19 -10.00 -7.96
N CYS A 24 9.60 -11.06 -8.63
CA CYS A 24 8.75 -12.17 -9.02
C CYS A 24 9.25 -13.45 -8.37
N GLY A 25 8.35 -14.23 -7.78
CA GLY A 25 8.73 -15.46 -7.12
C GLY A 25 7.63 -16.51 -7.12
N GLY A 26 8.05 -17.80 -7.04
CA GLY A 26 7.16 -18.95 -6.94
C GLY A 26 7.97 -20.23 -7.01
N ALA A 27 7.47 -21.31 -6.39
CA ALA A 27 8.11 -22.63 -6.38
C ALA A 27 9.61 -22.63 -5.99
N GLY A 28 9.99 -21.77 -5.04
CA GLY A 28 11.39 -21.67 -4.58
C GLY A 28 12.31 -20.77 -5.43
N LEU A 29 11.79 -20.20 -6.51
CA LEU A 29 12.53 -19.23 -7.33
C LEU A 29 12.11 -17.80 -6.97
N CYS A 30 13.10 -16.91 -6.86
CA CYS A 30 12.87 -15.47 -6.70
C CYS A 30 13.79 -14.72 -7.66
N VAL A 31 13.21 -13.90 -8.51
CA VAL A 31 13.93 -13.05 -9.48
C VAL A 31 13.60 -11.59 -9.18
N GLN A 32 14.63 -10.76 -9.14
CA GLN A 32 14.48 -9.32 -8.93
C GLN A 32 15.08 -8.55 -10.12
N ALA A 33 14.43 -7.43 -10.46
CA ALA A 33 14.96 -6.47 -11.41
C ALA A 33 14.63 -5.05 -10.96
N ARG A 34 15.52 -4.12 -11.26
CA ARG A 34 15.34 -2.69 -10.93
C ARG A 34 16.02 -1.80 -11.95
N GLY A 35 15.47 -0.60 -12.09
CA GLY A 35 16.00 0.40 -13.01
C GLY A 35 15.42 1.79 -12.76
N GLY A 36 16.01 2.77 -13.43
CA GLY A 36 15.66 4.16 -13.32
C GLY A 36 16.32 4.90 -12.16
N VAL A 37 15.86 6.12 -11.93
CA VAL A 37 16.42 7.06 -10.96
C VAL A 37 15.34 7.58 -10.01
N ILE A 38 15.71 7.87 -8.76
CA ILE A 38 14.79 8.27 -7.71
C ILE A 38 14.66 9.78 -7.53
N ASN A 39 15.49 10.56 -8.22
CA ASN A 39 15.49 12.03 -8.12
C ASN A 39 16.08 12.67 -9.37
N GLU A 40 16.00 14.00 -9.44
CA GLU A 40 16.53 14.82 -10.54
C GLU A 40 18.06 14.79 -10.64
N GLN A 41 18.75 14.44 -9.56
CA GLN A 41 20.20 14.28 -9.51
C GLN A 41 20.69 12.97 -10.16
N GLY A 42 19.77 12.13 -10.62
CA GLY A 42 20.08 10.87 -11.28
C GLY A 42 20.53 9.74 -10.36
N THR A 43 20.15 9.79 -9.07
CA THR A 43 20.46 8.72 -8.12
C THR A 43 19.77 7.42 -8.54
N PRO A 44 20.49 6.32 -8.80
CA PRO A 44 19.89 5.08 -9.27
C PRO A 44 19.09 4.37 -8.17
N VAL A 45 18.06 3.62 -8.57
CA VAL A 45 17.35 2.69 -7.69
C VAL A 45 18.29 1.60 -7.17
N SER A 46 18.20 1.32 -5.89
CA SER A 46 18.98 0.28 -5.21
C SER A 46 18.09 -0.62 -4.34
N ASP A 47 18.68 -1.62 -3.70
CA ASP A 47 18.01 -2.47 -2.69
C ASP A 47 17.67 -1.72 -1.41
N ARG A 48 18.21 -0.52 -1.21
CA ARG A 48 17.91 0.37 -0.07
C ARG A 48 16.91 1.47 -0.41
N THR A 49 16.47 1.55 -1.65
CA THR A 49 15.48 2.56 -2.05
C THR A 49 14.14 2.27 -1.39
N LEU A 50 13.62 3.26 -0.70
CA LEU A 50 12.29 3.21 -0.09
C LEU A 50 11.26 3.72 -1.10
N PHE A 51 10.21 2.93 -1.28
CA PHE A 51 9.05 3.31 -2.10
C PHE A 51 7.88 3.62 -1.18
N ASP A 52 7.12 4.67 -1.53
CA ASP A 52 5.84 4.93 -0.87
C ASP A 52 4.88 3.77 -1.17
N LEU A 53 4.33 3.18 -0.13
CA LEU A 53 3.40 2.07 -0.23
C LEU A 53 2.02 2.51 -0.74
N ALA A 54 1.70 3.80 -0.67
CA ALA A 54 0.40 4.33 -1.06
C ALA A 54 -0.75 3.45 -0.53
N SER A 55 -1.62 2.95 -1.40
CA SER A 55 -2.76 2.10 -1.01
C SER A 55 -2.39 0.75 -0.40
N LEU A 56 -1.16 0.25 -0.58
CA LEU A 56 -0.69 -0.96 0.10
C LEU A 56 -0.66 -0.78 1.63
N THR A 57 -0.59 0.47 2.12
CA THR A 57 -0.74 0.80 3.55
C THR A 57 -2.04 0.24 4.14
N LYS A 58 -3.10 0.08 3.34
CA LYS A 58 -4.38 -0.49 3.79
C LYS A 58 -4.25 -1.94 4.28
N LEU A 59 -3.34 -2.71 3.72
CA LEU A 59 -3.05 -4.08 4.20
C LEU A 59 -2.48 -4.05 5.62
N PHE A 60 -1.57 -3.14 5.91
CA PHE A 60 -1.01 -2.97 7.26
C PHE A 60 -2.07 -2.48 8.24
N THR A 61 -2.90 -1.53 7.83
CA THR A 61 -4.03 -1.06 8.64
C THR A 61 -4.98 -2.21 8.97
N GLY A 62 -5.34 -3.03 7.99
CA GLY A 62 -6.19 -4.20 8.20
C GLY A 62 -5.58 -5.20 9.18
N LEU A 63 -4.31 -5.56 9.00
CA LEU A 63 -3.60 -6.48 9.89
C LEU A 63 -3.52 -5.95 11.34
N LEU A 64 -3.21 -4.66 11.51
CA LEU A 64 -3.17 -4.03 12.84
C LEU A 64 -4.56 -4.01 13.50
N THR A 65 -5.60 -3.74 12.73
CA THR A 65 -6.98 -3.74 13.22
C THR A 65 -7.39 -5.14 13.67
N MET A 66 -7.09 -6.17 12.88
CA MET A 66 -7.37 -7.56 13.24
C MET A 66 -6.63 -7.97 14.52
N ARG A 67 -5.39 -7.54 14.68
CA ARG A 67 -4.63 -7.80 15.89
C ARG A 67 -5.24 -7.13 17.13
N LEU A 68 -5.67 -5.88 17.02
CA LEU A 68 -6.36 -5.18 18.11
C LEU A 68 -7.68 -5.85 18.47
N TRP A 69 -8.40 -6.37 17.49
CA TRP A 69 -9.63 -7.14 17.69
C TRP A 69 -9.34 -8.47 18.43
N GLU A 70 -8.33 -9.23 18.00
CA GLU A 70 -7.90 -10.48 18.66
C GLU A 70 -7.46 -10.23 20.13
N GLU A 71 -6.83 -9.09 20.40
CA GLU A 71 -6.43 -8.68 21.75
C GLU A 71 -7.58 -8.12 22.59
N GLY A 72 -8.82 -8.08 22.06
CA GLY A 72 -9.99 -7.53 22.72
C GLY A 72 -9.97 -6.02 22.96
N LYS A 73 -9.05 -5.30 22.29
CA LYS A 73 -8.89 -3.85 22.39
C LYS A 73 -9.80 -3.08 21.43
N LEU A 74 -10.35 -3.76 20.44
CA LEU A 74 -11.21 -3.19 19.43
C LEU A 74 -12.35 -4.15 19.12
N ASP A 75 -13.57 -3.62 19.12
CA ASP A 75 -14.77 -4.34 18.71
C ASP A 75 -15.19 -3.82 17.32
N LEU A 76 -15.18 -4.70 16.34
CA LEU A 76 -15.47 -4.36 14.95
C LEU A 76 -16.92 -3.92 14.71
N THR A 77 -17.83 -4.30 15.60
CA THR A 77 -19.27 -3.97 15.51
C THR A 77 -19.61 -2.59 16.07
N ARG A 78 -18.68 -2.00 16.84
CA ARG A 78 -18.88 -0.67 17.44
C ARG A 78 -18.60 0.46 16.44
N PRO A 79 -19.26 1.62 16.63
CA PRO A 79 -18.99 2.79 15.80
C PRO A 79 -17.52 3.24 15.85
N VAL A 80 -17.01 3.72 14.71
CA VAL A 80 -15.66 4.29 14.64
C VAL A 80 -15.44 5.41 15.65
N THR A 81 -16.49 6.18 15.96
CA THR A 81 -16.43 7.30 16.92
C THR A 81 -16.14 6.88 18.34
N ASP A 82 -16.34 5.62 18.72
CA ASP A 82 -15.96 5.11 20.04
C ASP A 82 -14.44 5.07 20.22
N TYR A 83 -13.70 4.95 19.13
CA TYR A 83 -12.24 4.88 19.08
C TYR A 83 -11.61 6.18 18.57
N ALA A 84 -12.33 6.91 17.72
CA ALA A 84 -11.87 8.12 17.05
C ALA A 84 -12.98 9.19 17.04
N PRO A 85 -13.29 9.83 18.19
CA PRO A 85 -14.43 10.72 18.37
C PRO A 85 -14.38 12.00 17.52
N GLN A 86 -13.23 12.33 16.94
CA GLN A 86 -13.08 13.46 16.01
C GLN A 86 -13.84 13.24 14.68
N TYR A 87 -14.12 11.99 14.30
CA TYR A 87 -14.83 11.65 13.04
C TYR A 87 -16.33 11.54 13.24
N ARG A 88 -16.99 12.60 13.71
CA ARG A 88 -18.40 12.63 14.10
C ARG A 88 -19.39 12.20 12.99
N TYR A 89 -19.02 12.40 11.73
CA TYR A 89 -19.82 11.98 10.56
C TYR A 89 -19.81 10.44 10.36
N LEU A 90 -19.01 9.71 11.10
CA LEU A 90 -18.98 8.24 11.13
C LEU A 90 -19.64 7.66 12.40
N SER A 91 -20.50 8.44 13.10
CA SER A 91 -21.09 8.04 14.38
C SER A 91 -21.90 6.75 14.33
N ASP A 92 -22.51 6.47 13.19
CA ASP A 92 -23.35 5.28 12.99
C ASP A 92 -22.64 4.18 12.18
N MET A 93 -21.34 4.36 11.91
CA MET A 93 -20.56 3.44 11.08
C MET A 93 -19.75 2.47 11.93
N PRO A 94 -20.07 1.18 11.94
CA PRO A 94 -19.24 0.16 12.56
C PRO A 94 -17.87 0.08 11.91
N VAL A 95 -16.86 -0.24 12.70
CA VAL A 95 -15.46 -0.37 12.22
C VAL A 95 -15.37 -1.35 11.06
N GLU A 96 -16.08 -2.48 11.11
CA GLU A 96 -16.08 -3.50 10.05
C GLU A 96 -16.53 -2.95 8.69
N LYS A 97 -17.55 -2.08 8.65
CA LYS A 97 -18.02 -1.46 7.40
C LYS A 97 -17.00 -0.49 6.81
N VAL A 98 -16.33 0.27 7.67
CA VAL A 98 -15.26 1.17 7.22
C VAL A 98 -14.09 0.38 6.65
N LEU A 99 -13.69 -0.72 7.29
CA LEU A 99 -12.65 -1.63 6.79
C LEU A 99 -13.04 -2.31 5.48
N GLY A 100 -14.31 -2.68 5.33
CA GLY A 100 -14.86 -3.31 4.13
C GLY A 100 -15.10 -2.33 2.97
N PHE A 101 -14.84 -1.02 3.16
CA PHE A 101 -15.17 0.03 2.17
C PHE A 101 -16.66 0.10 1.83
N GLU A 102 -17.53 -0.34 2.75
CA GLU A 102 -18.99 -0.34 2.59
C GLU A 102 -19.61 1.01 3.01
N ILE A 103 -18.89 2.09 2.80
CA ILE A 103 -19.32 3.45 3.14
C ILE A 103 -19.44 4.30 1.88
N GLY A 104 -20.60 4.93 1.71
CA GLY A 104 -20.80 5.97 0.71
C GLY A 104 -20.30 7.32 1.26
N LEU A 105 -19.12 7.76 0.84
CA LEU A 105 -18.65 9.12 1.10
C LEU A 105 -19.19 10.02 0.00
N THR A 106 -20.15 10.88 0.34
CA THR A 106 -20.55 11.98 -0.55
C THR A 106 -19.64 13.18 -0.26
N THR A 107 -18.95 13.66 -1.27
CA THR A 107 -18.33 14.99 -1.20
C THR A 107 -19.44 16.05 -1.15
N PRO A 108 -19.33 17.04 -0.28
CA PRO A 108 -20.27 18.16 -0.23
C PRO A 108 -20.24 18.97 -1.52
#